data_4399e78011361dde41e0769da7121aa0
#
_entry.id   4399e78011361dde41e0769da7121aa0
#
_cell.length_a   1.000
_cell.length_b   1.000
_cell.length_c   1.000
_cell.angle_alpha   90.00
_cell.angle_beta   90.00
_cell.angle_gamma   90.00
#
_symmetry.space_group_name_H-M   'P 1'
#
loop_
_entity.id
_entity.type
_entity.pdbx_description
1 polymer ?
#
loop_
_entity_poly.entity_id
_entity_poly.type
_entity_poly.pdbx_seq_one_letter_code
_entity_poly.pdbx_strand_id
1 'polypeptide(L)'
;PHVPRVPNERFIGKSGMGPRGDVILEADWCVDEFLKELDRLGLAENTIVILTSDNGPVLDDGYKDQAVELVGKHRPAGPLRGWKTTMYDGGVRVPFMLRWPAMVKPGVSDAFVCQMDLLASFAGLLGQTYPDKLDSRNTLKAFLGKSKKGREELVIEGMFNYAYRKGDWA
;
A
#
# COMPACT_ATOMS: atom_id res chain seq x y z
N PRO A 1 9.30 3.38 3.28
CA PRO A 1 10.34 3.52 4.30
C PRO A 1 10.20 4.81 5.09
N HIS A 2 10.37 4.73 6.41
CA HIS A 2 10.29 5.85 7.35
C HIS A 2 11.68 6.33 7.76
N VAL A 3 11.77 7.51 8.38
CA VAL A 3 13.01 8.00 9.00
C VAL A 3 13.38 7.18 10.25
N PRO A 4 14.67 7.01 10.55
CA PRO A 4 15.85 7.45 9.80
C PRO A 4 16.05 6.63 8.51
N ARG A 5 16.39 7.30 7.41
CA ARG A 5 16.66 6.64 6.13
C ARG A 5 18.15 6.32 6.02
N VAL A 6 18.52 5.13 6.45
CA VAL A 6 19.91 4.63 6.46
C VAL A 6 19.96 3.35 5.63
N PRO A 7 20.22 3.46 4.31
CA PRO A 7 20.29 2.30 3.44
C PRO A 7 21.51 1.45 3.75
N ASN A 8 21.40 0.14 3.51
CA ASN A 8 22.54 -0.75 3.53
C ASN A 8 23.58 -0.30 2.49
N GLU A 9 24.87 -0.51 2.79
CA GLU A 9 26.01 -0.07 1.98
C GLU A 9 25.88 -0.37 0.50
N ARG A 10 25.34 -1.54 0.13
CA ARG A 10 25.16 -1.98 -1.26
C ARG A 10 24.14 -1.14 -2.04
N PHE A 11 23.28 -0.35 -1.38
CA PHE A 11 22.27 0.49 -2.02
C PHE A 11 22.66 1.97 -2.05
N ILE A 12 23.67 2.38 -1.29
CA ILE A 12 24.10 3.77 -1.22
C ILE A 12 24.44 4.30 -2.62
N GLY A 13 23.78 5.39 -3.00
CA GLY A 13 23.97 6.08 -4.28
C GLY A 13 23.36 5.37 -5.50
N LYS A 14 22.68 4.23 -5.33
CA LYS A 14 22.15 3.43 -6.45
C LYS A 14 20.88 4.03 -7.07
N SER A 15 20.08 4.74 -6.31
CA SER A 15 18.84 5.35 -6.81
C SER A 15 19.08 6.66 -7.59
N GLY A 16 20.18 7.35 -7.31
CA GLY A 16 20.38 8.73 -7.76
C GLY A 16 19.46 9.76 -7.07
N MET A 17 18.69 9.35 -6.06
CA MET A 17 17.72 10.17 -5.33
C MET A 17 18.06 10.26 -3.84
N GLY A 18 19.32 10.07 -3.48
CA GLY A 18 19.81 10.13 -2.11
C GLY A 18 19.28 9.01 -1.20
N PRO A 19 19.50 9.12 0.12
CA PRO A 19 19.15 8.07 1.08
C PRO A 19 17.69 7.62 0.99
N ARG A 20 16.75 8.55 0.71
CA ARG A 20 15.34 8.21 0.54
C ARG A 20 15.09 7.26 -0.63
N GLY A 21 15.70 7.53 -1.78
CA GLY A 21 15.60 6.64 -2.94
C GLY A 21 16.29 5.30 -2.71
N ASP A 22 17.44 5.33 -2.06
CA ASP A 22 18.24 4.14 -1.80
C ASP A 22 17.52 3.14 -0.86
N VAL A 23 16.85 3.62 0.21
CA VAL A 23 16.03 2.73 1.07
C VAL A 23 14.77 2.21 0.37
N ILE A 24 14.27 2.88 -0.66
CA ILE A 24 13.17 2.35 -1.49
C ILE A 24 13.67 1.18 -2.34
N LEU A 25 14.86 1.29 -2.95
CA LEU A 25 15.49 0.18 -3.66
C LEU A 25 15.78 -1.00 -2.74
N GLU A 26 16.23 -0.73 -1.51
CA GLU A 26 16.43 -1.77 -0.49
C GLU A 26 15.11 -2.46 -0.12
N ALA A 27 14.03 -1.71 0.07
CA ALA A 27 12.72 -2.28 0.37
C ALA A 27 12.21 -3.16 -0.78
N ASP A 28 12.37 -2.72 -2.03
CA ASP A 28 12.02 -3.48 -3.22
C ASP A 28 12.82 -4.79 -3.30
N TRP A 29 14.12 -4.72 -3.06
CA TRP A 29 14.98 -5.90 -2.97
C TRP A 29 14.53 -6.87 -1.87
N CYS A 30 14.17 -6.38 -0.67
CA CYS A 30 13.68 -7.23 0.41
C CYS A 30 12.42 -8.00 0.00
N VAL A 31 11.51 -7.36 -0.72
CA VAL A 31 10.29 -8.00 -1.24
C VAL A 31 10.66 -9.09 -2.26
N ASP A 32 11.56 -8.80 -3.18
CA ASP A 32 12.03 -9.75 -4.20
C ASP A 32 12.65 -11.01 -3.55
N GLU A 33 13.55 -10.83 -2.60
CA GLU A 33 14.18 -11.95 -1.88
C GLU A 33 13.16 -12.77 -1.08
N PHE A 34 12.18 -12.10 -0.46
CA PHE A 34 11.10 -12.79 0.24
C PHE A 34 10.24 -13.64 -0.71
N LEU A 35 9.90 -13.11 -1.88
CA LEU A 35 9.13 -13.85 -2.89
C LEU A 35 9.92 -15.03 -3.45
N LYS A 36 11.20 -14.85 -3.75
CA LYS A 36 12.10 -15.94 -4.18
C LYS A 36 12.19 -17.06 -3.15
N GLU A 37 12.24 -16.70 -1.86
CA GLU A 37 12.31 -17.70 -0.80
C GLU A 37 10.99 -18.49 -0.67
N LEU A 38 9.84 -17.86 -0.81
CA LEU A 38 8.55 -18.56 -0.88
C LEU A 38 8.49 -19.53 -2.06
N ASP A 39 8.98 -19.12 -3.21
CA ASP A 39 9.04 -19.99 -4.41
C ASP A 39 10.01 -21.17 -4.18
N ARG A 40 11.21 -20.91 -3.62
CA ARG A 40 12.21 -21.94 -3.30
C ARG A 40 11.70 -22.99 -2.30
N LEU A 41 10.89 -22.56 -1.33
CA LEU A 41 10.30 -23.44 -0.31
C LEU A 41 9.01 -24.15 -0.78
N GLY A 42 8.52 -23.86 -1.97
CA GLY A 42 7.24 -24.40 -2.48
C GLY A 42 6.01 -23.90 -1.73
N LEU A 43 6.10 -22.75 -1.04
CA LEU A 43 5.03 -22.18 -0.24
C LEU A 43 4.17 -21.17 -0.98
N ALA A 44 4.62 -20.70 -2.14
CA ALA A 44 4.00 -19.58 -2.87
C ALA A 44 2.51 -19.81 -3.20
N GLU A 45 2.14 -21.02 -3.63
CA GLU A 45 0.78 -21.35 -4.01
C GLU A 45 -0.23 -21.22 -2.85
N ASN A 46 0.20 -21.48 -1.63
CA ASN A 46 -0.66 -21.43 -0.43
C ASN A 46 -0.35 -20.26 0.49
N THR A 47 0.25 -19.20 -0.04
CA THR A 47 0.60 -18.00 0.73
C THR A 47 0.00 -16.77 0.07
N ILE A 48 -0.74 -15.96 0.87
CA ILE A 48 -1.17 -14.61 0.48
C ILE A 48 -0.07 -13.65 0.87
N VAL A 49 0.50 -12.96 -0.11
CA VAL A 49 1.44 -11.87 0.11
C VAL A 49 0.75 -10.56 -0.24
N ILE A 50 0.76 -9.61 0.69
CA ILE A 50 0.22 -8.26 0.49
C ILE A 50 1.34 -7.26 0.72
N LEU A 51 1.60 -6.43 -0.29
CA LEU A 51 2.48 -5.28 -0.19
C LEU A 51 1.64 -4.01 -0.27
N THR A 52 1.73 -3.19 0.75
CA THR A 52 0.99 -1.93 0.85
C THR A 52 1.75 -0.91 1.70
N SER A 53 1.16 0.26 1.88
CA SER A 53 1.68 1.32 2.77
C SER A 53 0.57 1.78 3.72
N ASP A 54 0.93 2.35 4.84
CA ASP A 54 0.02 2.90 5.84
C ASP A 54 -0.58 4.24 5.41
N ASN A 55 0.19 5.06 4.70
CA ASN A 55 -0.20 6.37 4.21
C ASN A 55 0.54 6.75 2.92
N GLY A 56 0.09 7.83 2.29
CA GLY A 56 0.75 8.43 1.15
C GLY A 56 2.15 8.97 1.48
N PRO A 57 2.93 9.35 0.47
CA PRO A 57 4.32 9.77 0.64
C PRO A 57 4.44 11.10 1.39
N VAL A 58 5.61 11.31 1.99
CA VAL A 58 6.08 12.59 2.49
C VAL A 58 7.54 12.77 2.05
N LEU A 59 7.88 13.96 1.57
CA LEU A 59 9.26 14.32 1.22
C LEU A 59 9.92 15.11 2.34
N ASP A 60 9.26 16.18 2.76
CA ASP A 60 9.71 17.05 3.84
C ASP A 60 9.04 16.61 5.14
N ASP A 61 9.73 15.76 5.88
CA ASP A 61 9.33 15.29 7.21
C ASP A 61 10.25 15.85 8.33
N GLY A 62 11.08 16.85 7.99
CA GLY A 62 12.05 17.45 8.89
C GLY A 62 13.35 16.67 9.06
N TYR A 63 13.49 15.49 8.44
CA TYR A 63 14.73 14.72 8.49
C TYR A 63 15.73 15.22 7.44
N LYS A 64 16.98 15.46 7.91
CA LYS A 64 18.03 16.11 7.10
C LYS A 64 18.79 15.11 6.23
N ASP A 65 18.14 14.56 5.21
CA ASP A 65 18.74 13.64 4.24
C ASP A 65 18.64 14.14 2.80
N GLN A 66 18.32 15.41 2.61
CA GLN A 66 18.17 16.06 1.31
C GLN A 66 17.09 15.39 0.41
N ALA A 67 16.04 14.82 1.03
CA ALA A 67 15.00 14.11 0.28
C ALA A 67 14.28 15.02 -0.72
N VAL A 68 14.08 16.30 -0.39
CA VAL A 68 13.43 17.27 -1.25
C VAL A 68 14.34 17.66 -2.41
N GLU A 69 15.62 17.93 -2.12
CA GLU A 69 16.60 18.40 -3.11
C GLU A 69 16.97 17.29 -4.10
N LEU A 70 17.06 16.05 -3.63
CA LEU A 70 17.53 14.92 -4.43
C LEU A 70 16.41 14.14 -5.11
N VAL A 71 15.14 14.47 -4.88
CA VAL A 71 14.00 13.76 -5.51
C VAL A 71 13.99 13.86 -7.05
N GLY A 72 14.61 14.90 -7.60
CA GLY A 72 14.71 15.13 -9.05
C GLY A 72 13.31 15.29 -9.69
N LYS A 73 13.09 14.54 -10.76
CA LYS A 73 11.79 14.53 -11.48
C LYS A 73 10.78 13.54 -10.92
N HIS A 74 11.15 12.76 -9.91
CA HIS A 74 10.27 11.76 -9.31
C HIS A 74 9.11 12.44 -8.59
N ARG A 75 7.89 11.92 -8.82
CA ARG A 75 6.66 12.37 -8.17
C ARG A 75 6.14 11.27 -7.26
N PRO A 76 6.41 11.31 -5.95
CA PRO A 76 6.08 10.20 -5.04
C PRO A 76 4.60 9.81 -5.00
N ALA A 77 3.68 10.79 -5.15
CA ALA A 77 2.24 10.55 -5.24
C ALA A 77 1.74 10.44 -6.70
N GLY A 78 2.64 10.46 -7.69
CA GLY A 78 2.25 10.48 -9.11
C GLY A 78 1.40 11.71 -9.46
N PRO A 79 0.25 11.55 -10.11
CA PRO A 79 -0.65 12.63 -10.47
C PRO A 79 -1.60 13.03 -9.31
N LEU A 80 -1.58 12.30 -8.19
CA LEU A 80 -2.54 12.48 -7.10
C LEU A 80 -2.22 13.72 -6.27
N ARG A 81 -3.26 14.45 -5.87
CA ARG A 81 -3.14 15.59 -4.97
C ARG A 81 -2.91 15.13 -3.54
N GLY A 82 -2.07 15.87 -2.80
CA GLY A 82 -1.84 15.67 -1.37
C GLY A 82 -0.67 14.73 -1.08
N TRP A 83 -0.45 14.52 0.19
CA TRP A 83 0.63 13.73 0.79
C TRP A 83 0.19 13.20 2.15
N LYS A 84 1.04 12.50 2.86
CA LYS A 84 0.82 12.04 4.24
C LYS A 84 0.12 13.14 5.05
N THR A 85 -0.83 12.78 5.90
CA THR A 85 -1.67 13.65 6.74
C THR A 85 -2.82 14.37 6.04
N THR A 86 -2.90 14.34 4.72
CA THR A 86 -4.03 14.95 4.00
C THR A 86 -5.10 13.92 3.65
N MET A 87 -6.36 14.37 3.55
CA MET A 87 -7.50 13.55 3.14
C MET A 87 -7.58 13.32 1.62
N TYR A 88 -6.69 13.95 0.84
CA TYR A 88 -6.65 13.81 -0.61
C TYR A 88 -6.05 12.47 -1.03
N ASP A 89 -6.34 12.04 -2.24
CA ASP A 89 -5.89 10.76 -2.80
C ASP A 89 -4.37 10.53 -2.64
N GLY A 90 -3.54 11.57 -2.79
CA GLY A 90 -2.10 11.46 -2.57
C GLY A 90 -1.70 11.14 -1.13
N GLY A 91 -2.58 11.39 -0.15
CA GLY A 91 -2.35 11.06 1.26
C GLY A 91 -2.85 9.68 1.67
N VAL A 92 -3.88 9.15 1.00
CA VAL A 92 -4.62 7.96 1.45
C VAL A 92 -4.71 6.85 0.41
N ARG A 93 -4.56 7.14 -0.87
CA ARG A 93 -4.55 6.15 -1.94
C ARG A 93 -3.16 5.56 -2.09
N VAL A 94 -2.88 4.56 -1.28
CA VAL A 94 -1.58 3.89 -1.20
C VAL A 94 -1.46 2.77 -2.23
N PRO A 95 -0.23 2.37 -2.62
CA PRO A 95 -0.02 1.14 -3.36
C PRO A 95 -0.63 -0.05 -2.62
N PHE A 96 -1.31 -0.93 -3.35
CA PHE A 96 -1.83 -2.18 -2.83
C PHE A 96 -1.62 -3.27 -3.87
N MET A 97 -0.78 -4.23 -3.54
CA MET A 97 -0.47 -5.38 -4.39
C MET A 97 -0.73 -6.65 -3.61
N LEU A 98 -1.44 -7.60 -4.22
CA LEU A 98 -1.74 -8.89 -3.64
C LEU A 98 -1.27 -10.00 -4.58
N ARG A 99 -0.46 -10.92 -4.06
CA ARG A 99 -0.02 -12.13 -4.75
C ARG A 99 -0.56 -13.35 -4.00
N TRP A 100 -1.28 -14.21 -4.72
CA TRP A 100 -1.70 -15.53 -4.27
C TRP A 100 -1.91 -16.42 -5.49
N PRO A 101 -0.87 -17.10 -6.00
CA PRO A 101 -0.90 -17.78 -7.30
C PRO A 101 -2.05 -18.77 -7.45
N ALA A 102 -2.38 -19.54 -6.41
CA ALA A 102 -3.48 -20.50 -6.46
C ALA A 102 -4.86 -19.87 -6.69
N MET A 103 -5.06 -18.59 -6.35
CA MET A 103 -6.39 -17.97 -6.32
C MET A 103 -6.52 -16.70 -7.14
N VAL A 104 -5.42 -16.02 -7.42
CA VAL A 104 -5.38 -14.68 -8.04
C VAL A 104 -4.55 -14.73 -9.32
N LYS A 105 -5.17 -14.34 -10.43
CA LYS A 105 -4.48 -14.18 -11.72
C LYS A 105 -3.85 -12.78 -11.80
N PRO A 106 -2.70 -12.62 -12.49
CA PRO A 106 -2.12 -11.31 -12.75
C PRO A 106 -3.13 -10.38 -13.41
N GLY A 107 -3.21 -9.15 -12.93
CA GLY A 107 -4.12 -8.13 -13.45
C GLY A 107 -4.13 -6.87 -12.61
N VAL A 108 -4.91 -5.88 -13.05
CA VAL A 108 -5.16 -4.62 -12.34
C VAL A 108 -6.64 -4.52 -12.07
N SER A 109 -7.01 -4.01 -10.90
CA SER A 109 -8.39 -3.82 -10.48
C SER A 109 -8.60 -2.37 -10.01
N ASP A 110 -9.69 -1.76 -10.48
CA ASP A 110 -10.14 -0.44 -10.04
C ASP A 110 -11.16 -0.52 -8.89
N ALA A 111 -11.37 -1.72 -8.31
CA ALA A 111 -12.29 -1.89 -7.20
C ALA A 111 -11.85 -1.03 -6.01
N PHE A 112 -12.78 -0.27 -5.45
CA PHE A 112 -12.53 0.54 -4.26
C PHE A 112 -12.43 -0.37 -3.04
N VAL A 113 -11.23 -0.54 -2.49
CA VAL A 113 -10.95 -1.35 -1.31
C VAL A 113 -10.26 -0.51 -0.24
N CYS A 114 -10.40 -0.92 1.00
CA CYS A 114 -9.75 -0.29 2.14
C CYS A 114 -9.06 -1.37 2.99
N GLN A 115 -7.88 -1.07 3.53
CA GLN A 115 -7.13 -2.02 4.38
C GLN A 115 -7.93 -2.48 5.60
N MET A 116 -8.84 -1.65 6.13
CA MET A 116 -9.77 -2.04 7.21
C MET A 116 -10.60 -3.27 6.84
N ASP A 117 -10.86 -3.49 5.56
CA ASP A 117 -11.68 -4.60 5.06
C ASP A 117 -10.96 -5.94 5.04
N LEU A 118 -9.65 -5.96 5.28
CA LEU A 118 -8.87 -7.19 5.35
C LEU A 118 -9.36 -8.09 6.48
N LEU A 119 -9.72 -7.53 7.65
CA LEU A 119 -10.23 -8.32 8.77
C LEU A 119 -11.50 -9.10 8.40
N ALA A 120 -12.53 -8.41 7.96
CA ALA A 120 -13.80 -9.05 7.58
C ALA A 120 -13.65 -9.99 6.38
N SER A 121 -12.78 -9.61 5.42
CA SER A 121 -12.51 -10.40 4.22
C SER A 121 -11.79 -11.71 4.57
N PHE A 122 -10.80 -11.68 5.46
CA PHE A 122 -10.10 -12.89 5.90
C PHE A 122 -10.94 -13.74 6.84
N ALA A 123 -11.76 -13.14 7.71
CA ALA A 123 -12.75 -13.88 8.47
C ALA A 123 -13.69 -14.66 7.54
N GLY A 124 -14.22 -14.00 6.50
CA GLY A 124 -15.03 -14.65 5.48
C GLY A 124 -14.31 -15.74 4.70
N LEU A 125 -13.02 -15.54 4.38
CA LEU A 125 -12.19 -16.56 3.72
C LEU A 125 -12.05 -17.84 4.57
N LEU A 126 -11.92 -17.66 5.89
CA LEU A 126 -11.70 -18.73 6.86
C LEU A 126 -13.00 -19.28 7.48
N GLY A 127 -14.17 -18.80 7.02
CA GLY A 127 -15.47 -19.19 7.59
C GLY A 127 -15.66 -18.78 9.05
N GLN A 128 -14.96 -17.71 9.47
CA GLN A 128 -15.03 -17.16 10.82
C GLN A 128 -16.01 -15.98 10.91
N THR A 129 -16.55 -15.76 12.08
CA THR A 129 -17.34 -14.56 12.40
C THR A 129 -16.45 -13.44 12.91
N TYR A 130 -16.89 -12.20 12.74
CA TYR A 130 -16.25 -11.00 13.30
C TYR A 130 -17.33 -10.08 13.88
N PRO A 131 -16.97 -9.16 14.80
CA PRO A 131 -17.95 -8.29 15.43
C PRO A 131 -18.65 -7.35 14.44
N ASP A 132 -19.98 -7.30 14.45
CA ASP A 132 -20.80 -6.47 13.54
C ASP A 132 -20.62 -4.96 13.73
N LYS A 133 -20.01 -4.54 14.84
CA LYS A 133 -19.79 -3.11 15.17
C LYS A 133 -18.53 -2.51 14.54
N LEU A 134 -17.75 -3.29 13.80
CA LEU A 134 -16.54 -2.82 13.16
C LEU A 134 -16.84 -2.21 11.79
N ASP A 135 -16.06 -1.21 11.41
CA ASP A 135 -16.12 -0.58 10.08
C ASP A 135 -15.58 -1.48 8.95
N SER A 136 -15.06 -2.65 9.29
CA SER A 136 -14.54 -3.63 8.33
C SER A 136 -15.70 -4.29 7.56
N ARG A 137 -15.58 -4.35 6.25
CA ARG A 137 -16.56 -4.98 5.35
C ARG A 137 -15.92 -6.12 4.57
N ASN A 138 -16.64 -7.21 4.36
CA ASN A 138 -16.14 -8.32 3.55
C ASN A 138 -16.13 -7.92 2.06
N THR A 139 -14.98 -7.49 1.56
CA THR A 139 -14.72 -7.18 0.16
C THR A 139 -13.74 -8.18 -0.47
N LEU A 140 -13.66 -9.41 0.05
CA LEU A 140 -12.73 -10.46 -0.38
C LEU A 140 -12.70 -10.65 -1.90
N LYS A 141 -13.86 -10.67 -2.56
CA LYS A 141 -13.92 -10.84 -4.03
C LYS A 141 -13.22 -9.69 -4.77
N ALA A 142 -13.27 -8.48 -4.23
CA ALA A 142 -12.56 -7.32 -4.79
C ALA A 142 -11.04 -7.44 -4.58
N PHE A 143 -10.60 -7.81 -3.38
CA PHE A 143 -9.17 -8.07 -3.11
C PHE A 143 -8.57 -9.17 -3.99
N LEU A 144 -9.35 -10.21 -4.29
CA LEU A 144 -8.91 -11.31 -5.15
C LEU A 144 -9.09 -11.02 -6.66
N GLY A 145 -9.44 -9.79 -7.05
CA GLY A 145 -9.66 -9.43 -8.46
C GLY A 145 -10.86 -10.12 -9.11
N LYS A 146 -11.76 -10.75 -8.31
CA LYS A 146 -12.95 -11.48 -8.79
C LYS A 146 -14.21 -10.63 -8.86
N SER A 147 -14.13 -9.35 -8.45
CA SER A 147 -15.23 -8.38 -8.50
C SER A 147 -14.66 -6.99 -8.67
N LYS A 148 -15.33 -6.18 -9.49
CA LYS A 148 -15.10 -4.73 -9.58
C LYS A 148 -15.84 -3.95 -8.48
N LYS A 149 -16.75 -4.62 -7.74
CA LYS A 149 -17.49 -4.03 -6.61
C LYS A 149 -16.69 -4.23 -5.33
N GLY A 150 -16.25 -3.14 -4.75
CA GLY A 150 -15.63 -3.06 -3.45
C GLY A 150 -16.51 -2.28 -2.45
N ARG A 151 -15.91 -1.35 -1.70
CA ARG A 151 -16.65 -0.39 -0.87
C ARG A 151 -17.44 0.59 -1.75
N GLU A 152 -18.58 1.01 -1.25
CA GLU A 152 -19.37 2.08 -1.88
C GLU A 152 -19.06 3.45 -1.27
N GLU A 153 -18.64 3.47 -0.02
CA GLU A 153 -18.41 4.70 0.74
C GLU A 153 -17.28 4.53 1.77
N LEU A 154 -16.63 5.62 2.11
CA LEU A 154 -15.58 5.69 3.12
C LEU A 154 -15.49 7.10 3.71
N VAL A 155 -15.38 7.21 5.03
CA VAL A 155 -14.90 8.41 5.70
C VAL A 155 -13.38 8.37 5.74
N ILE A 156 -12.76 9.43 5.29
CA ILE A 156 -11.31 9.60 5.24
C ILE A 156 -10.95 10.70 6.24
N GLU A 157 -10.03 10.41 7.13
CA GLU A 157 -9.50 11.36 8.09
C GLU A 157 -8.14 11.89 7.65
N GLY A 158 -8.01 13.22 7.56
CA GLY A 158 -6.74 13.92 7.50
C GLY A 158 -6.42 14.51 8.87
N MET A 159 -5.27 15.16 9.02
CA MET A 159 -4.83 15.72 10.31
C MET A 159 -5.83 16.75 10.89
N PHE A 160 -6.50 17.52 10.05
CA PHE A 160 -7.38 18.62 10.48
C PHE A 160 -8.78 18.58 9.85
N ASN A 161 -9.04 17.62 8.96
CA ASN A 161 -10.24 17.59 8.16
C ASN A 161 -10.68 16.15 7.89
N TYR A 162 -11.98 16.00 7.59
CA TYR A 162 -12.57 14.75 7.14
C TYR A 162 -13.06 14.91 5.71
N ALA A 163 -13.02 13.84 4.94
CA ALA A 163 -13.70 13.73 3.66
C ALA A 163 -14.62 12.50 3.68
N TYR A 164 -15.76 12.62 3.04
CA TYR A 164 -16.66 11.50 2.81
C TYR A 164 -16.69 11.18 1.34
N ARG A 165 -16.21 9.99 0.99
CA ARG A 165 -16.23 9.47 -0.38
C ARG A 165 -17.43 8.56 -0.57
N LYS A 166 -18.18 8.76 -1.66
CA LYS A 166 -19.26 7.86 -2.10
C LYS A 166 -19.21 7.72 -3.62
N GLY A 167 -18.87 6.53 -4.09
CA GLY A 167 -18.60 6.30 -5.52
C GLY A 167 -17.47 7.20 -6.02
N ASP A 168 -17.75 8.00 -7.04
CA ASP A 168 -16.80 8.92 -7.67
C ASP A 168 -16.74 10.31 -6.98
N TRP A 169 -17.55 10.53 -5.95
CA TRP A 169 -17.61 11.81 -5.21
C TRP A 169 -16.81 11.75 -3.92
N ALA A 170 -16.04 12.83 -3.66
CA ALA A 170 -15.33 13.05 -2.40
C ALA A 170 -15.29 14.55 -2.05
#